data_2cae4ea6442b4d49f2f0b0f148b2e51c
#
_entry.id   2cae4ea6442b4d49f2f0b0f148b2e51c
#
_cell.length_a   1.000
_cell.length_b   1.000
_cell.length_c   1.000
_cell.angle_alpha   90.00
_cell.angle_beta   90.00
_cell.angle_gamma   90.00
#
_symmetry.space_group_name_H-M   'P 1'
#
loop_
_entity.id
_entity.type
_entity.pdbx_description
1 polymer ?
#
loop_
_entity_poly.entity_id
_entity_poly.type
_entity_poly.pdbx_seq_one_letter_code
_entity_poly.pdbx_strand_id
1 'polypeptide(L)'
;MSTKAQKAHYDRLARFGCILCYKQGNEGTPAEIHHIRRGGKRSDAPVIPLCPYHHRGANTSIHGMGRKRFEREYATTEEQLLKLVLQKIR
;
A
#
# COMPACT_ATOMS: atom_id res chain seq x y z
N MET A 1 -15.34 5.72 -11.28
CA MET A 1 -14.71 4.81 -12.25
C MET A 1 -13.23 5.11 -12.39
N SER A 2 -12.41 4.08 -12.55
CA SER A 2 -10.98 4.26 -12.75
C SER A 2 -10.69 4.59 -14.21
N THR A 3 -9.78 5.54 -14.43
CA THR A 3 -9.30 5.86 -15.78
C THR A 3 -8.32 4.77 -16.24
N LYS A 4 -7.99 4.76 -17.54
CA LYS A 4 -6.95 3.87 -18.07
C LYS A 4 -5.61 4.08 -17.37
N ALA A 5 -5.26 5.34 -17.09
CA ALA A 5 -4.02 5.68 -16.41
C ALA A 5 -4.00 5.12 -14.98
N GLN A 6 -5.12 5.22 -14.26
CA GLN A 6 -5.23 4.66 -12.92
C GLN A 6 -5.11 3.14 -12.94
N LYS A 7 -5.78 2.48 -13.89
CA LYS A 7 -5.69 1.03 -14.04
C LYS A 7 -4.25 0.57 -14.31
N ALA A 8 -3.57 1.26 -15.21
CA ALA A 8 -2.17 0.94 -15.54
C ALA A 8 -1.28 1.12 -14.32
N HIS A 9 -1.50 2.17 -13.53
CA HIS A 9 -0.76 2.42 -12.31
C HIS A 9 -1.01 1.32 -11.27
N TYR A 10 -2.28 0.95 -11.05
CA TYR A 10 -2.64 -0.10 -10.11
C TYR A 10 -2.04 -1.45 -10.52
N ASP A 11 -2.05 -1.76 -11.82
CA ASP A 11 -1.44 -2.98 -12.34
C ASP A 11 0.06 -3.03 -12.07
N ARG A 12 0.75 -1.90 -12.23
CA ARG A 12 2.18 -1.82 -11.93
C ARG A 12 2.46 -2.04 -10.45
N LEU A 13 1.65 -1.44 -9.58
CA LEU A 13 1.78 -1.62 -8.14
C LEU A 13 1.51 -3.08 -7.74
N ALA A 14 0.45 -3.67 -8.29
CA ALA A 14 0.10 -5.07 -7.99
C ALA A 14 1.21 -6.02 -8.43
N ARG A 15 1.82 -5.76 -9.59
CA ARG A 15 2.93 -6.57 -10.09
C ARG A 15 4.21 -6.38 -9.28
N PHE A 16 4.44 -5.17 -8.76
CA PHE A 16 5.57 -4.92 -7.88
C PHE A 16 5.44 -5.74 -6.59
N GLY A 17 4.23 -5.85 -6.07
CA GLY A 17 3.96 -6.57 -4.85
C GLY A 17 3.91 -5.67 -3.62
N CYS A 18 3.73 -6.26 -2.44
CA CYS A 18 3.58 -5.54 -1.19
C CYS A 18 4.83 -4.73 -0.86
N ILE A 19 4.66 -3.42 -0.68
CA ILE A 19 5.79 -2.53 -0.38
C ILE A 19 6.33 -2.76 1.04
N LEU A 20 5.49 -3.15 1.98
CA LEU A 20 5.95 -3.45 3.33
C LEU A 20 6.75 -4.75 3.36
N CYS A 21 6.28 -5.78 2.65
CA CYS A 21 7.06 -7.02 2.50
C CYS A 21 8.40 -6.74 1.84
N TYR A 22 8.41 -5.87 0.82
CA TYR A 22 9.66 -5.45 0.18
C TYR A 22 10.65 -4.88 1.19
N LYS A 23 10.19 -4.00 2.08
CA LYS A 23 11.03 -3.42 3.13
C LYS A 23 11.56 -4.50 4.09
N GLN A 24 10.81 -5.57 4.26
CA GLN A 24 11.21 -6.69 5.13
C GLN A 24 12.10 -7.71 4.41
N GLY A 25 12.46 -7.46 3.16
CA GLY A 25 13.32 -8.33 2.38
C GLY A 25 12.58 -9.36 1.54
N ASN A 26 11.25 -9.25 1.40
CA ASN A 26 10.42 -10.19 0.67
C ASN A 26 9.81 -9.54 -0.57
N GLU A 27 10.52 -9.64 -1.69
CA GLU A 27 10.04 -9.07 -2.95
C GLU A 27 8.95 -9.92 -3.59
N GLY A 28 8.01 -9.25 -4.27
CA GLY A 28 7.05 -9.94 -5.12
C GLY A 28 5.87 -10.57 -4.40
N THR A 29 5.65 -10.27 -3.11
CA THR A 29 4.48 -10.79 -2.40
C THR A 29 3.21 -10.22 -3.04
N PRO A 30 2.26 -11.06 -3.48
CA PRO A 30 1.03 -10.58 -4.13
C PRO A 30 0.33 -9.53 -3.27
N ALA A 31 -0.08 -8.45 -3.91
CA ALA A 31 -0.59 -7.28 -3.19
C ALA A 31 -1.95 -6.84 -3.69
N GLU A 32 -2.68 -6.24 -2.76
CA GLU A 32 -3.93 -5.53 -3.00
C GLU A 32 -3.65 -4.03 -3.02
N ILE A 33 -4.57 -3.26 -3.56
CA ILE A 33 -4.43 -1.80 -3.61
C ILE A 33 -5.06 -1.19 -2.36
N HIS A 34 -4.24 -0.48 -1.59
CA HIS A 34 -4.68 0.23 -0.39
C HIS A 34 -4.74 1.72 -0.67
N HIS A 35 -5.91 2.33 -0.44
CA HIS A 35 -6.11 3.77 -0.61
C HIS A 35 -5.72 4.50 0.67
N ILE A 36 -4.81 5.46 0.54
CA ILE A 36 -4.39 6.30 1.66
C ILE A 36 -5.43 7.40 1.85
N ARG A 37 -6.16 7.35 2.96
CA ARG A 37 -7.24 8.30 3.25
C ARG A 37 -6.70 9.60 3.82
N ARG A 38 -6.95 10.70 3.14
CA ARG A 38 -6.51 12.03 3.57
C ARG A 38 -7.67 13.02 3.66
N GLY A 39 -8.90 12.53 3.78
CA GLY A 39 -10.08 13.37 3.89
C GLY A 39 -10.70 13.81 2.58
N GLY A 40 -10.14 13.46 1.43
CA GLY A 40 -10.70 13.76 0.13
C GLY A 40 -11.50 12.61 -0.44
N LYS A 41 -11.82 12.69 -1.72
CA LYS A 41 -12.49 11.61 -2.44
C LYS A 41 -11.58 10.40 -2.56
N ARG A 42 -12.16 9.21 -2.39
CA ARG A 42 -11.40 7.97 -2.53
C ARG A 42 -10.75 7.84 -3.91
N SER A 43 -11.46 8.28 -4.96
CA SER A 43 -10.94 8.23 -6.33
C SER A 43 -9.66 9.05 -6.53
N ASP A 44 -9.45 10.08 -5.70
CA ASP A 44 -8.29 10.96 -5.79
C ASP A 44 -7.20 10.57 -4.78
N ALA A 45 -7.45 9.56 -3.96
CA ALA A 45 -6.50 9.16 -2.92
C ALA A 45 -5.29 8.46 -3.55
N PRO A 46 -4.07 8.74 -3.07
CA PRO A 46 -2.91 7.96 -3.47
C PRO A 46 -3.05 6.52 -2.96
N VAL A 47 -2.39 5.59 -3.63
CA VAL A 47 -2.51 4.17 -3.31
C VAL A 47 -1.14 3.52 -3.15
N ILE A 48 -1.09 2.49 -2.31
CA ILE A 48 0.11 1.68 -2.14
C ILE A 48 -0.27 0.20 -2.22
N PRO A 49 0.66 -0.67 -2.67
CA PRO A 49 0.40 -2.11 -2.69
C PRO A 49 0.70 -2.73 -1.32
N LEU A 50 -0.27 -3.39 -0.74
CA LEU A 50 -0.11 -4.14 0.51
C LEU A 50 -0.70 -5.53 0.33
N CYS A 51 0.03 -6.57 0.79
CA CYS A 51 -0.48 -7.94 0.73
C CYS A 51 -1.66 -8.09 1.71
N PRO A 52 -2.49 -9.14 1.55
CA PRO A 52 -3.63 -9.34 2.46
C PRO A 52 -3.23 -9.33 3.94
N TYR A 53 -2.07 -9.89 4.28
CA TYR A 53 -1.58 -9.92 5.65
C TYR A 53 -1.38 -8.51 6.22
N HIS A 54 -0.79 -7.60 5.44
CA HIS A 54 -0.52 -6.23 5.86
C HIS A 54 -1.68 -5.27 5.58
N HIS A 55 -2.62 -5.64 4.72
CA HIS A 55 -3.74 -4.79 4.33
C HIS A 55 -4.97 -5.02 5.20
N ARG A 56 -5.34 -6.29 5.45
CA ARG A 56 -6.60 -6.63 6.12
C ARG A 56 -6.52 -7.79 7.13
N GLY A 57 -5.35 -8.27 7.48
CA GLY A 57 -5.20 -9.28 8.53
C GLY A 57 -5.60 -8.72 9.89
N ALA A 58 -6.21 -9.53 10.76
CA ALA A 58 -6.82 -9.06 12.00
C ALA A 58 -5.88 -8.28 12.93
N ASN A 59 -4.64 -8.76 13.11
CA ASN A 59 -3.67 -8.13 14.02
C ASN A 59 -2.36 -7.80 13.34
N THR A 60 -2.33 -7.76 12.02
CA THR A 60 -1.09 -7.60 11.26
C THR A 60 -1.20 -6.52 10.19
N SER A 61 -2.37 -5.91 10.04
CA SER A 61 -2.66 -5.04 8.91
C SER A 61 -3.10 -3.66 9.35
N ILE A 62 -3.04 -2.73 8.41
CA ILE A 62 -3.48 -1.36 8.65
C ILE A 62 -4.98 -1.30 8.96
N HIS A 63 -5.81 -2.11 8.30
CA HIS A 63 -7.24 -2.14 8.60
C HIS A 63 -7.55 -2.88 9.90
N GLY A 64 -6.77 -3.89 10.26
CA GLY A 64 -6.98 -4.62 11.50
C GLY A 64 -6.52 -3.89 12.74
N MET A 65 -5.39 -3.19 12.66
CA MET A 65 -4.81 -2.46 13.80
C MET A 65 -5.23 -1.00 13.87
N GLY A 66 -5.57 -0.40 12.74
CA GLY A 66 -5.68 1.03 12.59
C GLY A 66 -4.32 1.64 12.22
N ARG A 67 -4.38 2.80 11.55
CA ARG A 67 -3.18 3.43 10.98
C ARG A 67 -2.09 3.72 12.01
N LYS A 68 -2.44 4.31 13.13
CA LYS A 68 -1.45 4.74 14.14
C LYS A 68 -0.66 3.56 14.69
N ARG A 69 -1.37 2.48 15.05
CA ARG A 69 -0.72 1.28 15.57
C ARG A 69 0.12 0.60 14.49
N PHE A 70 -0.41 0.51 13.27
CA PHE A 70 0.31 -0.07 12.13
C PHE A 70 1.63 0.67 11.89
N GLU A 71 1.60 1.99 11.87
CA GLU A 71 2.81 2.79 11.63
C GLU A 71 3.84 2.61 12.74
N ARG A 72 3.36 2.51 13.98
CA ARG A 72 4.24 2.27 15.12
C ARG A 72 4.86 0.87 15.09
N GLU A 73 4.03 -0.15 14.80
CA GLU A 73 4.48 -1.55 14.79
C GLU A 73 5.52 -1.81 13.70
N TYR A 74 5.34 -1.22 12.53
CA TYR A 74 6.23 -1.45 11.40
C TYR A 74 7.27 -0.34 11.22
N ALA A 75 7.29 0.64 12.11
CA ALA A 75 8.25 1.75 12.10
C ALA A 75 8.31 2.46 10.76
N THR A 76 7.16 2.71 10.17
CA THR A 76 7.03 3.40 8.88
C THR A 76 5.68 4.12 8.82
N THR A 77 5.49 4.97 7.81
CA THR A 77 4.20 5.64 7.59
C THR A 77 3.69 5.31 6.20
N GLU A 78 2.38 5.49 5.98
CA GLU A 78 1.80 5.35 4.65
C GLU A 78 2.52 6.25 3.63
N GLU A 79 2.88 7.46 4.05
CA GLU A 79 3.60 8.40 3.19
C GLU A 79 5.00 7.90 2.81
N GLN A 80 5.71 7.31 3.75
CA GLN A 80 7.02 6.73 3.49
C GLN A 80 6.92 5.54 2.54
N LEU A 81 5.91 4.70 2.73
CA LEU A 81 5.66 3.55 1.85
C LEU A 81 5.31 4.02 0.43
N LEU A 82 4.47 5.05 0.32
CA LEU A 82 4.11 5.64 -0.97
C LEU A 82 5.37 6.16 -1.69
N LYS A 83 6.17 6.94 -1.00
CA LYS A 83 7.39 7.51 -1.56
C LYS A 83 8.33 6.41 -2.05
N LEU A 84 8.50 5.37 -1.25
CA LEU A 84 9.37 4.26 -1.61
C LEU A 84 8.87 3.53 -2.85
N VAL A 85 7.59 3.16 -2.89
CA VAL A 85 7.07 2.39 -4.03
C VAL A 85 7.10 3.21 -5.32
N LEU A 86 6.82 4.51 -5.26
CA LEU A 86 6.89 5.37 -6.44
C LEU A 86 8.30 5.46 -7.00
N GLN A 87 9.32 5.39 -6.14
CA GLN A 87 10.71 5.34 -6.59
C GLN A 87 11.04 4.02 -7.28
N LYS A 88 10.42 2.94 -6.86
CA LYS A 88 10.75 1.59 -7.35
C LYS A 88 10.03 1.22 -8.64
N ILE A 89 8.86 1.80 -8.90
CA ILE A 89 8.08 1.46 -10.10
C ILE A 89 8.32 2.41 -11.28
N ARG A 90 9.22 3.31 -11.15
CA ARG A 90 9.58 4.23 -12.25
C ARG A 90 9.98 3.48 -13.51
#